data_ab2bc02aefa880852d5a8dc1594f083b
#
_entry.id   ab2bc02aefa880852d5a8dc1594f083b
#
_cell.length_a   1.000
_cell.length_b   1.000
_cell.length_c   1.000
_cell.angle_alpha   90.00
_cell.angle_beta   90.00
_cell.angle_gamma   90.00
#
_symmetry.space_group_name_H-M   'P 1'
#
loop_
_entity.id
_entity.type
_entity.pdbx_description
1 polymer ?
#
loop_
_entity_poly.entity_id
_entity_poly.type
_entity_poly.pdbx_seq_one_letter_code
_entity_poly.pdbx_strand_id
1 'polypeptide(L)'
;MANTVFENKVIEAKATDLLTTSVNARSLMTVDNSLVETEGMTKTINVYTYTGKVEKLADGAKNSTRGSIAYTGKDYKVGRVQQVFDYSDSDFMKDNAIVDMSLEGANALMANQMTEDFYAEAAKAALSHSVAEFGYEGVVDAIAKLNIEDESKVIVVIPTAWKAEIRKDEDYKNARMGEVVYNGQVGTIAGLPVVATNALADEAYVLTPEAIKLFMKKDVEVEQARDVETKTNTVVLTTYYICALVNNNKICKIVKA
;
A
#
# COMPACT_ATOMS: atom_id res chain seq x y z
N MET A 1 3.46 -29.94 -1.51
CA MET A 1 4.92 -29.83 -1.76
C MET A 1 5.63 -30.32 -0.51
N ALA A 2 6.65 -31.18 -0.66
CA ALA A 2 7.42 -31.63 0.48
C ALA A 2 8.36 -30.50 0.95
N ASN A 3 8.39 -30.21 2.25
CA ASN A 3 9.35 -29.30 2.83
C ASN A 3 10.77 -29.88 2.71
N THR A 4 11.71 -29.07 2.23
CA THR A 4 13.12 -29.46 2.22
C THR A 4 13.73 -29.03 3.55
N VAL A 5 14.04 -30.00 4.40
CA VAL A 5 14.64 -29.77 5.72
C VAL A 5 16.16 -29.92 5.60
N PHE A 6 16.91 -28.92 6.06
CA PHE A 6 18.36 -28.96 6.07
C PHE A 6 18.87 -29.64 7.35
N GLU A 7 19.60 -30.74 7.20
CA GLU A 7 20.29 -31.38 8.30
C GLU A 7 21.42 -30.46 8.79
N ASN A 8 21.30 -29.98 10.01
CA ASN A 8 22.38 -29.48 10.84
C ASN A 8 23.26 -28.34 10.31
N LYS A 9 22.73 -27.31 9.62
CA LYS A 9 23.55 -26.15 9.25
C LYS A 9 22.82 -24.84 9.50
N VAL A 10 23.43 -24.06 10.39
CA VAL A 10 23.32 -22.61 10.59
C VAL A 10 22.03 -21.97 10.08
N ILE A 11 21.13 -21.77 10.99
CA ILE A 11 19.80 -21.16 10.84
C ILE A 11 19.86 -19.73 10.30
N GLU A 12 20.98 -19.04 10.45
CA GLU A 12 21.17 -17.63 10.04
C GLU A 12 21.06 -17.38 8.52
N ALA A 13 21.33 -18.40 7.67
CA ALA A 13 21.26 -18.24 6.22
C ALA A 13 19.85 -18.44 5.62
N LYS A 14 18.88 -18.90 6.42
CA LYS A 14 17.54 -19.30 5.92
C LYS A 14 16.54 -18.13 5.79
N ALA A 15 16.79 -17.00 6.43
CA ALA A 15 15.78 -15.95 6.62
C ALA A 15 15.74 -14.88 5.53
N THR A 16 16.73 -14.79 4.66
CA THR A 16 16.94 -13.59 3.83
C THR A 16 16.26 -13.59 2.46
N ASP A 17 15.84 -14.75 1.96
CA ASP A 17 15.29 -14.84 0.58
C ASP A 17 13.79 -14.59 0.45
N LEU A 18 13.06 -14.52 1.56
CA LEU A 18 11.58 -14.48 1.54
C LEU A 18 10.98 -13.06 1.44
N LEU A 19 11.75 -12.02 1.72
CA LEU A 19 11.29 -10.63 1.69
C LEU A 19 11.75 -9.91 0.43
N THR A 20 11.04 -10.10 -0.66
CA THR A 20 11.27 -9.32 -1.90
C THR A 20 10.83 -7.86 -1.76
N THR A 21 9.92 -7.57 -0.84
CA THR A 21 9.41 -6.23 -0.58
C THR A 21 9.58 -5.86 0.89
N SER A 22 10.53 -4.97 1.19
CA SER A 22 10.75 -4.48 2.55
C SER A 22 9.75 -3.38 2.99
N VAL A 23 8.98 -2.82 2.05
CA VAL A 23 8.03 -1.74 2.30
C VAL A 23 6.64 -2.32 2.46
N ASN A 24 6.11 -2.25 3.67
CA ASN A 24 4.72 -2.61 3.94
C ASN A 24 3.80 -1.44 3.59
N ALA A 25 2.88 -1.63 2.66
CA ALA A 25 1.92 -0.62 2.24
C ALA A 25 0.95 -0.18 3.35
N ARG A 26 0.85 -0.93 4.46
CA ARG A 26 0.04 -0.54 5.62
C ARG A 26 0.46 0.82 6.20
N SER A 27 1.75 1.19 6.08
CA SER A 27 2.25 2.50 6.50
C SER A 27 1.83 3.64 5.56
N LEU A 28 1.44 3.32 4.33
CA LEU A 28 1.00 4.27 3.30
C LEU A 28 -0.52 4.49 3.28
N MET A 29 -1.26 3.75 4.11
CA MET A 29 -2.72 3.78 4.20
C MET A 29 -3.20 4.23 5.57
N THR A 30 -4.43 4.75 5.61
CA THR A 30 -5.15 4.93 6.88
C THR A 30 -5.90 3.64 7.21
N VAL A 31 -5.61 3.06 8.38
CA VAL A 31 -6.31 1.86 8.86
C VAL A 31 -7.62 2.24 9.53
N ASP A 32 -8.71 1.60 9.14
CA ASP A 32 -10.05 1.81 9.67
C ASP A 32 -10.60 0.48 10.20
N ASN A 33 -10.78 0.38 11.50
CA ASN A 33 -11.28 -0.80 12.20
C ASN A 33 -12.81 -0.78 12.42
N SER A 34 -13.52 0.15 11.79
CA SER A 34 -14.98 0.30 11.96
C SER A 34 -15.79 -0.94 11.57
N LEU A 35 -15.20 -1.85 10.78
CA LEU A 35 -15.85 -3.10 10.37
C LEU A 35 -15.69 -4.23 11.39
N VAL A 36 -14.79 -4.15 12.34
CA VAL A 36 -14.52 -5.24 13.31
C VAL A 36 -15.75 -5.57 14.14
N GLU A 37 -16.48 -4.54 14.56
CA GLU A 37 -17.65 -4.66 15.44
C GLU A 37 -18.99 -4.70 14.68
N THR A 38 -18.99 -4.50 13.36
CA THR A 38 -20.23 -4.43 12.58
C THR A 38 -20.50 -5.73 11.85
N GLU A 39 -21.75 -6.15 11.77
CA GLU A 39 -22.16 -7.28 10.95
C GLU A 39 -22.06 -6.95 9.46
N GLY A 40 -21.77 -7.96 8.63
CA GLY A 40 -21.69 -7.83 7.18
C GLY A 40 -20.26 -7.82 6.62
N MET A 41 -20.16 -8.10 5.32
CA MET A 41 -18.90 -8.23 4.57
C MET A 41 -18.78 -7.17 3.45
N THR A 42 -19.65 -6.17 3.47
CA THR A 42 -19.63 -5.09 2.47
C THR A 42 -19.55 -3.73 3.16
N LYS A 43 -18.64 -2.90 2.73
CA LYS A 43 -18.53 -1.50 3.15
C LYS A 43 -18.95 -0.60 2.01
N THR A 44 -20.02 0.15 2.21
CA THR A 44 -20.44 1.20 1.27
C THR A 44 -19.77 2.51 1.67
N ILE A 45 -19.01 3.09 0.74
CA ILE A 45 -18.38 4.40 0.91
C ILE A 45 -19.20 5.41 0.10
N ASN A 46 -19.86 6.32 0.79
CA ASN A 46 -20.61 7.39 0.15
C ASN A 46 -19.72 8.61 -0.04
N VAL A 47 -19.48 8.96 -1.28
CA VAL A 47 -18.87 10.24 -1.64
C VAL A 47 -20.00 11.23 -1.93
N TYR A 48 -20.01 12.35 -1.22
CA TYR A 48 -20.99 13.40 -1.47
C TYR A 48 -20.32 14.57 -2.17
N THR A 49 -21.06 15.16 -3.09
CA THR A 49 -20.70 16.41 -3.75
C THR A 49 -21.71 17.46 -3.35
N TYR A 50 -21.23 18.54 -2.77
CA TYR A 50 -22.06 19.70 -2.46
C TYR A 50 -21.85 20.77 -3.54
N THR A 51 -22.94 21.21 -4.15
CA THR A 51 -22.93 22.30 -5.12
C THR A 51 -23.70 23.49 -4.51
N GLY A 52 -23.03 24.60 -4.38
CA GLY A 52 -23.60 25.83 -3.84
C GLY A 52 -22.66 27.01 -4.07
N LYS A 53 -23.17 28.19 -4.03
CA LYS A 53 -22.36 29.39 -4.16
C LYS A 53 -22.74 30.38 -3.05
N VAL A 54 -21.72 30.97 -2.43
CA VAL A 54 -21.89 32.08 -1.51
C VAL A 54 -21.99 33.36 -2.33
N GLU A 55 -23.05 34.10 -2.15
CA GLU A 55 -23.27 35.38 -2.81
C GLU A 55 -23.19 36.50 -1.77
N LYS A 56 -22.46 37.57 -2.11
CA LYS A 56 -22.51 38.83 -1.33
C LYS A 56 -23.74 39.61 -1.79
N LEU A 57 -24.71 39.74 -0.91
CA LEU A 57 -26.00 40.35 -1.22
C LEU A 57 -26.05 41.77 -0.68
N ALA A 58 -26.70 42.65 -1.43
CA ALA A 58 -27.11 43.95 -0.92
C ALA A 58 -28.36 43.81 -0.02
N ASP A 59 -28.64 44.83 0.79
CA ASP A 59 -29.80 44.81 1.66
C ASP A 59 -31.12 44.59 0.88
N GLY A 60 -31.87 43.56 1.31
CA GLY A 60 -33.13 43.17 0.66
C GLY A 60 -32.99 42.22 -0.53
N ALA A 61 -31.77 41.89 -0.98
CA ALA A 61 -31.55 40.90 -2.04
C ALA A 61 -31.66 39.47 -1.51
N LYS A 62 -32.06 38.54 -2.37
CA LYS A 62 -32.13 37.09 -2.07
C LYS A 62 -31.04 36.34 -2.78
N ASN A 63 -30.47 35.32 -2.12
CA ASN A 63 -29.55 34.40 -2.75
C ASN A 63 -30.27 33.62 -3.86
N SER A 64 -29.71 33.64 -5.08
CA SER A 64 -30.25 32.99 -6.28
C SER A 64 -29.81 31.55 -6.41
N THR A 65 -28.65 31.21 -5.84
CA THR A 65 -28.05 29.88 -5.96
C THR A 65 -28.28 29.10 -4.68
N ARG A 66 -29.07 28.03 -4.76
CA ARG A 66 -29.32 27.13 -3.63
C ARG A 66 -28.36 25.97 -3.69
N GLY A 67 -27.80 25.60 -2.54
CA GLY A 67 -26.94 24.42 -2.42
C GLY A 67 -27.75 23.14 -2.57
N SER A 68 -27.15 22.13 -3.22
CA SER A 68 -27.66 20.77 -3.30
C SER A 68 -26.59 19.77 -2.98
N ILE A 69 -26.99 18.62 -2.45
CA ILE A 69 -26.11 17.49 -2.13
C ILE A 69 -26.45 16.34 -3.07
N ALA A 70 -25.44 15.80 -3.74
CA ALA A 70 -25.53 14.55 -4.47
C ALA A 70 -24.65 13.48 -3.80
N TYR A 71 -25.16 12.27 -3.67
CA TYR A 71 -24.44 11.13 -3.10
C TYR A 71 -24.13 10.12 -4.19
N THR A 72 -22.88 9.61 -4.21
CA THR A 72 -22.49 8.47 -5.02
C THR A 72 -21.89 7.43 -4.09
N GLY A 73 -22.56 6.28 -3.95
CA GLY A 73 -22.10 5.15 -3.15
C GLY A 73 -21.25 4.20 -3.97
N LYS A 74 -20.15 3.71 -3.41
CA LYS A 74 -19.34 2.63 -3.96
C LYS A 74 -19.22 1.53 -2.92
N ASP A 75 -19.59 0.31 -3.32
CA ASP A 75 -19.57 -0.86 -2.47
C ASP A 75 -18.23 -1.59 -2.60
N TYR A 76 -17.63 -1.90 -1.46
CA TYR A 76 -16.43 -2.70 -1.36
C TYR A 76 -16.72 -3.96 -0.55
N LYS A 77 -16.37 -5.12 -1.09
CA LYS A 77 -16.54 -6.40 -0.42
C LYS A 77 -15.26 -6.81 0.28
N VAL A 78 -15.37 -7.17 1.56
CA VAL A 78 -14.26 -7.72 2.33
C VAL A 78 -13.85 -9.07 1.76
N GLY A 79 -12.57 -9.22 1.44
CA GLY A 79 -11.97 -10.48 1.00
C GLY A 79 -11.40 -11.29 2.17
N ARG A 80 -11.38 -12.61 2.01
CA ARG A 80 -10.61 -13.51 2.88
C ARG A 80 -9.25 -13.76 2.22
N VAL A 81 -8.18 -13.47 2.94
CA VAL A 81 -6.82 -13.80 2.55
C VAL A 81 -6.31 -14.88 3.48
N GLN A 82 -5.78 -15.94 2.93
CA GLN A 82 -5.41 -17.14 3.67
C GLN A 82 -4.08 -17.69 3.15
N GLN A 83 -3.19 -18.04 4.07
CA GLN A 83 -1.96 -18.79 3.80
C GLN A 83 -1.99 -20.08 4.60
N VAL A 84 -1.58 -21.18 3.97
CA VAL A 84 -1.56 -22.51 4.58
C VAL A 84 -0.19 -23.13 4.39
N PHE A 85 0.33 -23.73 5.46
CA PHE A 85 1.51 -24.58 5.35
C PHE A 85 1.37 -25.85 6.19
N ASP A 86 2.01 -26.91 5.74
CA ASP A 86 1.99 -28.21 6.39
C ASP A 86 3.41 -28.59 6.84
N TYR A 87 3.50 -29.27 7.98
CA TYR A 87 4.73 -29.89 8.43
C TYR A 87 4.43 -31.25 9.07
N SER A 88 5.35 -32.20 8.93
CA SER A 88 5.22 -33.51 9.58
C SER A 88 5.91 -33.53 10.93
N ASP A 89 5.49 -34.46 11.81
CA ASP A 89 6.17 -34.69 13.08
C ASP A 89 7.65 -35.05 12.87
N SER A 90 7.98 -35.75 11.79
CA SER A 90 9.36 -36.10 11.44
C SER A 90 10.20 -34.89 11.01
N ASP A 91 9.62 -33.92 10.33
CA ASP A 91 10.31 -32.70 9.94
C ASP A 91 10.58 -31.81 11.16
N PHE A 92 9.60 -31.72 12.07
CA PHE A 92 9.77 -31.01 13.34
C PHE A 92 10.86 -31.64 14.23
N MET A 93 10.98 -32.98 14.25
CA MET A 93 12.04 -33.66 14.99
C MET A 93 13.44 -33.40 14.40
N LYS A 94 13.53 -33.16 13.08
CA LYS A 94 14.80 -32.85 12.42
C LYS A 94 15.19 -31.38 12.58
N ASP A 95 14.20 -30.48 12.54
CA ASP A 95 14.40 -29.05 12.60
C ASP A 95 13.25 -28.38 13.37
N ASN A 96 13.47 -28.07 14.64
CA ASN A 96 12.46 -27.42 15.49
C ASN A 96 12.12 -25.99 15.02
N ALA A 97 12.98 -25.35 14.24
CA ALA A 97 12.76 -23.98 13.75
C ALA A 97 11.81 -23.93 12.52
N ILE A 98 11.42 -25.10 11.94
CA ILE A 98 10.61 -25.15 10.73
C ILE A 98 9.26 -24.41 10.90
N VAL A 99 8.65 -24.49 12.06
CA VAL A 99 7.34 -23.84 12.34
C VAL A 99 7.49 -22.33 12.41
N ASP A 100 8.48 -21.85 13.17
CA ASP A 100 8.72 -20.41 13.34
C ASP A 100 9.08 -19.74 12.01
N MET A 101 9.96 -20.38 11.24
CA MET A 101 10.36 -19.88 9.92
C MET A 101 9.21 -19.92 8.91
N SER A 102 8.36 -20.95 8.95
CA SER A 102 7.19 -21.03 8.09
C SER A 102 6.15 -19.98 8.45
N LEU A 103 5.96 -19.68 9.75
CA LEU A 103 5.09 -18.62 10.23
C LEU A 103 5.60 -17.24 9.80
N GLU A 104 6.90 -16.99 9.91
CA GLU A 104 7.52 -15.74 9.46
C GLU A 104 7.34 -15.54 7.95
N GLY A 105 7.61 -16.61 7.17
CA GLY A 105 7.40 -16.60 5.72
C GLY A 105 5.92 -16.39 5.35
N ALA A 106 4.99 -17.04 6.04
CA ALA A 106 3.56 -16.89 5.81
C ALA A 106 3.08 -15.45 6.10
N ASN A 107 3.54 -14.85 7.20
CA ASN A 107 3.24 -13.46 7.54
C ASN A 107 3.81 -12.49 6.50
N ALA A 108 5.02 -12.73 6.00
CA ALA A 108 5.62 -11.91 4.95
C ALA A 108 4.80 -11.98 3.65
N LEU A 109 4.35 -13.19 3.24
CA LEU A 109 3.50 -13.36 2.07
C LEU A 109 2.15 -12.65 2.21
N MET A 110 1.53 -12.69 3.40
CA MET A 110 0.29 -11.97 3.66
C MET A 110 0.48 -10.45 3.60
N ALA A 111 1.60 -9.93 4.12
CA ALA A 111 1.94 -8.51 4.01
C ALA A 111 2.21 -8.09 2.54
N ASN A 112 2.84 -8.95 1.76
CA ASN A 112 3.04 -8.72 0.33
C ASN A 112 1.71 -8.69 -0.43
N GLN A 113 0.77 -9.61 -0.12
CA GLN A 113 -0.55 -9.60 -0.72
C GLN A 113 -1.32 -8.31 -0.41
N MET A 114 -1.25 -7.83 0.84
CA MET A 114 -1.85 -6.54 1.22
C MET A 114 -1.22 -5.37 0.43
N THR A 115 0.07 -5.45 0.16
CA THR A 115 0.80 -4.46 -0.64
C THR A 115 0.38 -4.50 -2.11
N GLU A 116 0.17 -5.68 -2.68
CA GLU A 116 -0.36 -5.85 -4.04
C GLU A 116 -1.79 -5.30 -4.16
N ASP A 117 -2.65 -5.61 -3.20
CA ASP A 117 -4.03 -5.10 -3.16
C ASP A 117 -4.07 -3.56 -3.06
N PHE A 118 -3.15 -2.97 -2.28
CA PHE A 118 -2.99 -1.51 -2.21
C PHE A 118 -2.65 -0.91 -3.57
N TYR A 119 -1.66 -1.46 -4.28
CA TYR A 119 -1.28 -0.94 -5.59
C TYR A 119 -2.34 -1.20 -6.65
N ALA A 120 -3.07 -2.31 -6.56
CA ALA A 120 -4.20 -2.58 -7.43
C ALA A 120 -5.33 -1.53 -7.27
N GLU A 121 -5.56 -1.05 -6.06
CA GLU A 121 -6.48 0.06 -5.81
C GLU A 121 -5.88 1.42 -6.22
N ALA A 122 -4.59 1.66 -5.99
CA ALA A 122 -3.89 2.87 -6.40
C ALA A 122 -3.91 3.05 -7.93
N ALA A 123 -3.80 1.95 -8.69
CA ALA A 123 -3.85 1.96 -10.15
C ALA A 123 -5.18 2.50 -10.72
N LYS A 124 -6.27 2.48 -9.91
CA LYS A 124 -7.59 3.02 -10.27
C LYS A 124 -7.69 4.54 -10.07
N ALA A 125 -6.61 5.21 -9.67
CA ALA A 125 -6.59 6.65 -9.49
C ALA A 125 -7.03 7.38 -10.77
N ALA A 126 -7.93 8.36 -10.61
CA ALA A 126 -8.45 9.14 -11.73
C ALA A 126 -7.45 10.18 -12.23
N LEU A 127 -6.62 10.74 -11.32
CA LEU A 127 -5.58 11.69 -11.67
C LEU A 127 -4.35 10.95 -12.17
N SER A 128 -3.89 11.27 -13.38
CA SER A 128 -2.69 10.69 -13.96
C SER A 128 -1.82 11.76 -14.62
N HIS A 129 -0.51 11.52 -14.57
CA HIS A 129 0.50 12.31 -15.27
C HIS A 129 1.40 11.38 -16.09
N SER A 130 1.52 11.67 -17.38
CA SER A 130 2.38 10.88 -18.27
C SER A 130 3.69 11.62 -18.48
N VAL A 131 4.80 10.91 -18.31
CA VAL A 131 6.15 11.45 -18.47
C VAL A 131 6.93 10.61 -19.49
N ALA A 132 7.75 11.24 -20.32
CA ALA A 132 8.63 10.52 -21.23
C ALA A 132 9.80 9.86 -20.48
N GLU A 133 10.39 10.61 -19.54
CA GLU A 133 11.41 10.15 -18.62
C GLU A 133 11.01 10.53 -17.20
N PHE A 134 11.32 9.66 -16.24
CA PHE A 134 11.01 9.95 -14.86
C PHE A 134 12.11 10.80 -14.24
N GLY A 135 11.76 11.96 -13.73
CA GLY A 135 12.68 12.92 -13.12
C GLY A 135 11.99 13.81 -12.09
N TYR A 136 12.72 14.81 -11.64
CA TYR A 136 12.26 15.79 -10.66
C TYR A 136 11.00 16.53 -11.14
N GLU A 137 11.01 17.03 -12.40
CA GLU A 137 9.88 17.76 -12.99
C GLU A 137 8.60 16.94 -13.00
N GLY A 138 8.67 15.66 -13.37
CA GLY A 138 7.48 14.79 -13.41
C GLY A 138 6.82 14.60 -12.04
N VAL A 139 7.60 14.61 -10.96
CA VAL A 139 7.07 14.57 -9.60
C VAL A 139 6.43 15.90 -9.22
N VAL A 140 7.07 17.02 -9.54
CA VAL A 140 6.54 18.37 -9.27
C VAL A 140 5.22 18.61 -10.00
N ASP A 141 5.12 18.20 -11.26
CA ASP A 141 3.88 18.30 -12.04
C ASP A 141 2.76 17.42 -11.47
N ALA A 142 3.09 16.23 -10.99
CA ALA A 142 2.10 15.36 -10.32
C ALA A 142 1.60 15.97 -9.01
N ILE A 143 2.48 16.62 -8.22
CA ILE A 143 2.11 17.35 -7.01
C ILE A 143 1.17 18.51 -7.36
N ALA A 144 1.50 19.28 -8.40
CA ALA A 144 0.67 20.38 -8.84
C ALA A 144 -0.73 19.92 -9.26
N LYS A 145 -0.86 18.73 -9.88
CA LYS A 145 -2.17 18.15 -10.23
C LYS A 145 -3.02 17.75 -9.00
N LEU A 146 -2.38 17.40 -7.88
CA LEU A 146 -3.11 17.13 -6.64
C LEU A 146 -3.78 18.38 -6.06
N ASN A 147 -3.22 19.56 -6.30
CA ASN A 147 -3.74 20.85 -5.84
C ASN A 147 -4.06 20.85 -4.33
N ILE A 148 -3.14 20.33 -3.53
CA ILE A 148 -3.25 20.24 -2.06
C ILE A 148 -2.47 21.40 -1.45
N GLU A 149 -3.10 22.17 -0.55
CA GLU A 149 -2.44 23.29 0.14
C GLU A 149 -1.42 22.83 1.20
N ASP A 150 -1.71 21.73 1.89
CA ASP A 150 -0.83 21.14 2.91
C ASP A 150 -0.14 19.88 2.35
N GLU A 151 1.08 20.04 1.91
CA GLU A 151 1.90 18.95 1.36
C GLU A 151 2.61 18.10 2.42
N SER A 152 2.51 18.45 3.70
CA SER A 152 3.26 17.78 4.79
C SER A 152 2.99 16.28 4.91
N LYS A 153 1.83 15.81 4.44
CA LYS A 153 1.40 14.40 4.46
C LYS A 153 1.54 13.69 3.12
N VAL A 154 2.05 14.38 2.12
CA VAL A 154 2.20 13.78 0.78
C VAL A 154 3.43 12.89 0.76
N ILE A 155 3.29 11.70 0.19
CA ILE A 155 4.36 10.69 0.05
C ILE A 155 4.49 10.36 -1.43
N VAL A 156 5.73 10.26 -1.88
CA VAL A 156 6.07 9.83 -3.25
C VAL A 156 6.50 8.37 -3.20
N VAL A 157 5.80 7.51 -3.94
CA VAL A 157 6.13 6.09 -4.05
C VAL A 157 6.62 5.78 -5.44
N ILE A 158 7.82 5.23 -5.56
CA ILE A 158 8.48 4.97 -6.83
C ILE A 158 8.95 3.51 -6.95
N PRO A 159 9.06 2.98 -8.17
CA PRO A 159 9.79 1.74 -8.41
C PRO A 159 11.26 1.87 -8.02
N THR A 160 11.84 0.81 -7.48
CA THR A 160 13.27 0.81 -7.11
C THR A 160 14.17 1.09 -8.33
N ALA A 161 13.79 0.63 -9.52
CA ALA A 161 14.52 0.87 -10.75
C ALA A 161 14.65 2.38 -11.08
N TRP A 162 13.62 3.18 -10.77
CA TRP A 162 13.60 4.62 -11.07
C TRP A 162 14.48 5.45 -10.15
N LYS A 163 14.97 4.90 -9.04
CA LYS A 163 16.00 5.58 -8.21
C LYS A 163 17.23 5.98 -9.02
N ALA A 164 17.61 5.16 -10.00
CA ALA A 164 18.77 5.46 -10.83
C ALA A 164 18.51 6.65 -11.77
N GLU A 165 17.29 6.79 -12.27
CA GLU A 165 16.90 7.91 -13.13
C GLU A 165 16.92 9.21 -12.34
N ILE A 166 16.32 9.26 -11.15
CA ILE A 166 16.35 10.43 -10.26
C ILE A 166 17.78 10.84 -9.92
N ARG A 167 18.67 9.87 -9.62
CA ARG A 167 20.07 10.18 -9.29
C ARG A 167 20.85 10.77 -10.45
N LYS A 168 20.43 10.52 -11.69
CA LYS A 168 21.03 11.07 -12.91
C LYS A 168 20.44 12.43 -13.30
N ASP A 169 19.26 12.75 -12.83
CA ASP A 169 18.55 13.99 -13.11
C ASP A 169 19.36 15.20 -12.62
N GLU A 170 19.59 16.15 -13.52
CA GLU A 170 20.40 17.33 -13.23
C GLU A 170 19.68 18.30 -12.30
N ASP A 171 18.36 18.46 -12.45
CA ASP A 171 17.57 19.34 -11.62
C ASP A 171 17.51 18.84 -10.17
N TYR A 172 17.38 17.52 -10.01
CA TYR A 172 17.46 16.92 -8.68
C TYR A 172 18.84 17.09 -8.02
N LYS A 173 19.92 16.95 -8.77
CA LYS A 173 21.30 17.18 -8.28
C LYS A 173 21.51 18.63 -7.88
N ASN A 174 21.03 19.57 -8.70
CA ASN A 174 21.16 21.01 -8.46
C ASN A 174 20.34 21.45 -7.24
N ALA A 175 19.12 20.92 -7.08
CA ALA A 175 18.26 21.21 -5.94
C ALA A 175 18.82 20.69 -4.61
N ARG A 176 19.64 19.63 -4.64
CA ARG A 176 20.20 18.97 -3.44
C ARG A 176 21.69 19.07 -3.27
N MET A 177 22.33 20.07 -3.82
CA MET A 177 23.76 20.41 -3.75
C MET A 177 24.59 19.53 -2.78
N GLY A 178 25.12 18.41 -3.28
CA GLY A 178 26.10 17.58 -2.55
C GLY A 178 25.54 16.36 -1.79
N GLU A 179 24.30 16.34 -1.31
CA GLU A 179 23.77 15.19 -0.56
C GLU A 179 23.67 13.91 -1.38
N VAL A 180 23.20 14.01 -2.63
CA VAL A 180 23.02 12.84 -3.52
C VAL A 180 24.37 12.28 -3.97
N VAL A 181 25.35 13.14 -4.14
CA VAL A 181 26.70 12.75 -4.59
C VAL A 181 27.44 11.99 -3.49
N TYR A 182 27.28 12.40 -2.22
CA TYR A 182 28.00 11.78 -1.11
C TYR A 182 27.29 10.58 -0.50
N ASN A 183 25.95 10.66 -0.32
CA ASN A 183 25.22 9.62 0.38
C ASN A 183 24.45 8.64 -0.54
N GLY A 184 24.23 9.01 -1.81
CA GLY A 184 23.51 8.16 -2.78
C GLY A 184 22.07 7.81 -2.37
N GLN A 185 21.51 8.45 -1.37
CA GLN A 185 20.16 8.21 -0.88
C GLN A 185 19.18 9.15 -1.57
N VAL A 186 18.07 8.57 -2.06
CA VAL A 186 16.91 9.33 -2.52
C VAL A 186 15.95 9.41 -1.32
N GLY A 187 16.13 10.41 -0.49
CA GLY A 187 15.33 10.57 0.74
C GLY A 187 14.10 11.43 0.56
N THR A 188 14.23 12.55 -0.14
CA THR A 188 13.12 13.48 -0.43
C THR A 188 13.23 14.02 -1.85
N ILE A 189 12.09 14.26 -2.49
CA ILE A 189 11.97 14.96 -3.78
C ILE A 189 10.98 16.10 -3.57
N ALA A 190 11.34 17.30 -4.01
CA ALA A 190 10.51 18.50 -3.79
C ALA A 190 10.08 18.70 -2.31
N GLY A 191 10.93 18.30 -1.35
CA GLY A 191 10.61 18.35 0.07
C GLY A 191 9.76 17.17 0.60
N LEU A 192 9.28 16.28 -0.26
CA LEU A 192 8.42 15.16 0.10
C LEU A 192 9.22 13.87 0.32
N PRO A 193 8.83 13.03 1.29
CA PRO A 193 9.49 11.74 1.52
C PRO A 193 9.25 10.78 0.35
N VAL A 194 10.32 10.09 -0.06
CA VAL A 194 10.29 9.12 -1.14
C VAL A 194 10.41 7.71 -0.60
N VAL A 195 9.44 6.88 -0.94
CA VAL A 195 9.42 5.45 -0.65
C VAL A 195 9.64 4.69 -1.95
N ALA A 196 10.68 3.87 -2.01
CA ALA A 196 10.93 3.05 -3.17
C ALA A 196 10.58 1.59 -2.90
N THR A 197 9.87 0.98 -3.82
CA THR A 197 9.37 -0.38 -3.70
C THR A 197 9.68 -1.21 -4.94
N ASN A 198 9.83 -2.53 -4.74
CA ASN A 198 9.97 -3.50 -5.82
C ASN A 198 8.60 -4.02 -6.32
N ALA A 199 7.52 -3.68 -5.61
CA ALA A 199 6.17 -4.08 -5.99
C ALA A 199 5.62 -3.31 -7.22
N LEU A 200 6.31 -2.23 -7.62
CA LEU A 200 5.98 -1.42 -8.80
C LEU A 200 7.04 -1.59 -9.88
N ALA A 201 6.60 -1.60 -11.15
CA ALA A 201 7.49 -1.67 -12.32
C ALA A 201 7.52 -0.34 -13.10
N ASP A 202 6.39 0.07 -13.65
CA ASP A 202 6.29 1.17 -14.63
C ASP A 202 5.40 2.33 -14.18
N GLU A 203 5.04 2.35 -12.91
CA GLU A 203 4.15 3.35 -12.33
C GLU A 203 4.73 3.91 -11.04
N ALA A 204 4.54 5.20 -10.81
CA ALA A 204 4.82 5.83 -9.52
C ALA A 204 3.56 6.54 -9.03
N TYR A 205 3.50 6.80 -7.74
CA TYR A 205 2.35 7.43 -7.11
C TYR A 205 2.78 8.58 -6.21
N VAL A 206 2.04 9.68 -6.31
CA VAL A 206 2.10 10.76 -5.34
C VAL A 206 0.76 10.74 -4.60
N LEU A 207 0.78 10.46 -3.32
CA LEU A 207 -0.44 10.23 -2.56
C LEU A 207 -0.35 10.73 -1.12
N THR A 208 -1.51 10.95 -0.51
CA THR A 208 -1.63 11.11 0.94
C THR A 208 -2.18 9.81 1.55
N PRO A 209 -1.85 9.46 2.80
CA PRO A 209 -2.38 8.26 3.46
C PRO A 209 -3.91 8.19 3.55
N GLU A 210 -4.58 9.32 3.35
CA GLU A 210 -6.05 9.42 3.34
C GLU A 210 -6.69 9.04 1.99
N ALA A 211 -5.88 8.87 0.93
CA ALA A 211 -6.38 8.52 -0.40
C ALA A 211 -6.93 7.09 -0.41
N ILE A 212 -6.21 6.16 0.19
CA ILE A 212 -6.58 4.74 0.27
C ILE A 212 -6.73 4.36 1.73
N LYS A 213 -7.83 3.69 2.07
CA LYS A 213 -8.09 3.16 3.41
C LYS A 213 -8.08 1.66 3.41
N LEU A 214 -7.46 1.11 4.46
CA LEU A 214 -7.49 -0.30 4.78
C LEU A 214 -8.60 -0.53 5.82
N PHE A 215 -9.68 -1.18 5.40
CA PHE A 215 -10.74 -1.59 6.32
C PHE A 215 -10.47 -3.02 6.79
N MET A 216 -10.17 -3.16 8.08
CA MET A 216 -9.95 -4.45 8.72
C MET A 216 -11.29 -4.98 9.24
N LYS A 217 -11.61 -6.24 8.92
CA LYS A 217 -12.76 -6.95 9.49
C LYS A 217 -12.33 -7.93 10.59
N LYS A 218 -11.24 -8.65 10.34
CA LYS A 218 -10.63 -9.56 11.31
C LYS A 218 -9.12 -9.52 11.11
N ASP A 219 -8.40 -9.37 12.19
CA ASP A 219 -6.94 -9.43 12.18
C ASP A 219 -6.45 -10.86 11.89
N VAL A 220 -5.16 -11.06 11.77
CA VAL A 220 -4.59 -12.38 11.49
C VAL A 220 -4.94 -13.35 12.58
N GLU A 221 -5.62 -14.43 12.22
CA GLU A 221 -5.94 -15.58 13.05
C GLU A 221 -5.12 -16.78 12.61
N VAL A 222 -4.54 -17.48 13.55
CA VAL A 222 -3.76 -18.68 13.29
C VAL A 222 -4.51 -19.88 13.86
N GLU A 223 -4.85 -20.82 12.99
CA GLU A 223 -5.51 -22.08 13.37
C GLU A 223 -4.59 -23.25 13.02
N GLN A 224 -4.57 -24.26 13.86
CA GLN A 224 -3.81 -25.49 13.63
C GLN A 224 -4.74 -26.70 13.67
N ALA A 225 -4.59 -27.55 12.67
CA ALA A 225 -5.24 -28.86 12.61
C ALA A 225 -4.18 -29.95 12.51
N ARG A 226 -4.44 -31.11 13.12
CA ARG A 226 -3.56 -32.27 13.07
C ARG A 226 -4.29 -33.45 12.47
N ASP A 227 -3.66 -34.05 11.46
CA ASP A 227 -4.05 -35.36 10.96
C ASP A 227 -3.26 -36.45 11.74
N VAL A 228 -4.00 -37.28 12.44
CA VAL A 228 -3.42 -38.33 13.29
C VAL A 228 -2.89 -39.52 12.47
N GLU A 229 -3.48 -39.77 11.30
CA GLU A 229 -3.06 -40.90 10.45
C GLU A 229 -1.76 -40.59 9.72
N THR A 230 -1.65 -39.43 9.12
CA THR A 230 -0.47 -39.01 8.36
C THR A 230 0.61 -38.36 9.22
N LYS A 231 0.31 -38.07 10.50
CA LYS A 231 1.21 -37.33 11.42
C LYS A 231 1.62 -35.98 10.87
N THR A 232 0.74 -35.34 10.11
CA THR A 232 0.93 -34.03 9.52
C THR A 232 0.13 -32.96 10.28
N ASN A 233 0.74 -31.83 10.52
CA ASN A 233 0.12 -30.67 11.11
C ASN A 233 -0.06 -29.61 10.01
N THR A 234 -1.27 -29.09 9.90
CA THR A 234 -1.63 -28.01 9.00
C THR A 234 -1.83 -26.73 9.80
N VAL A 235 -1.12 -25.68 9.45
CA VAL A 235 -1.27 -24.35 10.04
C VAL A 235 -1.87 -23.42 9.01
N VAL A 236 -2.92 -22.72 9.39
CA VAL A 236 -3.71 -21.83 8.55
C VAL A 236 -3.68 -20.44 9.15
N LEU A 237 -3.17 -19.47 8.40
CA LEU A 237 -3.27 -18.05 8.74
C LEU A 237 -4.39 -17.44 7.90
N THR A 238 -5.32 -16.76 8.56
CA THR A 238 -6.47 -16.14 7.88
C THR A 238 -6.64 -14.70 8.34
N THR A 239 -6.88 -13.78 7.40
CA THR A 239 -7.26 -12.40 7.70
C THR A 239 -8.39 -11.95 6.77
N TYR A 240 -9.18 -10.98 7.22
CA TYR A 240 -10.28 -10.41 6.45
C TYR A 240 -10.13 -8.89 6.38
N TYR A 241 -9.86 -8.38 5.20
CA TYR A 241 -9.69 -6.93 4.98
C TYR A 241 -10.13 -6.53 3.57
N ILE A 242 -10.15 -5.24 3.33
CA ILE A 242 -10.24 -4.65 2.01
C ILE A 242 -9.48 -3.33 1.93
N CYS A 243 -8.71 -3.16 0.87
CA CYS A 243 -8.17 -1.87 0.47
C CYS A 243 -9.20 -1.14 -0.39
N ALA A 244 -9.43 0.12 -0.12
CA ALA A 244 -10.42 0.91 -0.85
C ALA A 244 -9.89 2.30 -1.17
N LEU A 245 -9.94 2.68 -2.44
CA LEU A 245 -9.67 4.04 -2.89
C LEU A 245 -10.86 4.94 -2.53
N VAL A 246 -10.71 5.73 -1.47
CA VAL A 246 -11.74 6.59 -0.91
C VAL A 246 -11.74 7.97 -1.56
N ASN A 247 -10.56 8.52 -1.79
CA ASN A 247 -10.43 9.89 -2.29
C ASN A 247 -9.50 9.97 -3.49
N ASN A 248 -10.10 10.06 -4.67
CA ASN A 248 -9.37 10.17 -5.95
C ASN A 248 -8.57 11.48 -6.10
N ASN A 249 -8.96 12.55 -5.37
CA ASN A 249 -8.27 13.84 -5.48
C ASN A 249 -6.98 13.89 -4.64
N LYS A 250 -6.72 12.86 -3.84
CA LYS A 250 -5.56 12.77 -2.95
C LYS A 250 -4.49 11.77 -3.43
N ILE A 251 -4.62 11.30 -4.65
CA ILE A 251 -3.65 10.41 -5.30
C ILE A 251 -3.49 10.79 -6.76
N CYS A 252 -2.26 10.88 -7.21
CA CYS A 252 -1.90 11.06 -8.62
C CYS A 252 -0.95 9.94 -9.05
N LYS A 253 -1.28 9.31 -10.17
CA LYS A 253 -0.47 8.27 -10.79
C LYS A 253 0.46 8.89 -11.82
N ILE A 254 1.74 8.53 -11.78
CA ILE A 254 2.73 8.89 -12.81
C ILE A 254 3.00 7.64 -13.64
N VAL A 255 2.84 7.76 -14.94
CA VAL A 255 3.06 6.65 -15.90
C VAL A 255 4.12 7.07 -16.89
N LYS A 256 5.06 6.20 -17.18
CA LYS A 256 6.04 6.40 -18.25
C LYS A 256 5.39 6.12 -19.60
N ALA A 257 5.49 7.09 -20.53
CA ALA A 257 4.88 7.03 -21.86
C ALA A 257 5.69 6.14 -22.82
#